data_346952f564627f4a18f99549ee3cdbe3
#
_entry.id   346952f564627f4a18f99549ee3cdbe3
#
_cell.length_a   1.000
_cell.length_b   1.000
_cell.length_c   1.000
_cell.angle_alpha   90.00
_cell.angle_beta   90.00
_cell.angle_gamma   90.00
#
_symmetry.space_group_name_H-M   'P 1'
#
loop_
_entity.id
_entity.type
_entity.pdbx_description
1 polymer ?
#
loop_
_entity_poly.entity_id
_entity_poly.type
_entity_poly.pdbx_seq_one_letter_code
_entity_poly.pdbx_strand_id
1 'polypeptide(L)'
;KNGDITYTNLYIDKILYGNKTPYKQFGDPFPPETDYLFQTVFDYGTPLEDDPADTINDWDFRPDAFSDYKAGFEIRTTRLCKRVLLFHCFKGANEYDGLVRSMNFEYDTSTEQDFTFLTKITNIGYIKKPDGSYSRKALPPIEFEYQKHEWNKEVKTIAADDLVHAPAGLDETQYQFTDLYNEGLSGILMEQGSGWYYKHNMGDGKFLPARLVTPKPSFAGLNQQLQFADLD
;
A
#
# COMPACT_ATOMS: atom_id res chain seq x y z
N LYS A 1 -17.65 -14.95 16.63
CA LYS A 1 -17.34 -16.15 15.80
C LYS A 1 -15.83 -16.21 15.70
N ASN A 2 -15.22 -17.17 16.39
CA ASN A 2 -13.80 -17.47 16.23
C ASN A 2 -13.64 -18.23 14.89
N GLY A 3 -13.52 -17.46 13.80
CA GLY A 3 -13.03 -18.04 12.56
C GLY A 3 -11.54 -18.30 12.71
N ASP A 4 -11.06 -19.38 12.17
CA ASP A 4 -9.64 -19.67 12.12
C ASP A 4 -8.93 -18.50 11.42
N ILE A 5 -7.84 -18.02 12.03
CA ILE A 5 -7.01 -16.96 11.42
C ILE A 5 -6.34 -17.59 10.20
N THR A 6 -6.68 -17.10 9.02
CA THR A 6 -6.22 -17.65 7.74
C THR A 6 -5.11 -16.83 7.08
N TYR A 7 -4.65 -15.76 7.73
CA TYR A 7 -3.58 -14.89 7.21
C TYR A 7 -2.30 -15.01 8.03
N THR A 8 -1.20 -14.63 7.40
CA THR A 8 0.11 -14.51 8.04
C THR A 8 0.58 -13.06 8.05
N ASN A 9 1.35 -12.67 9.06
CA ASN A 9 2.07 -11.40 9.08
C ASN A 9 3.55 -11.67 8.78
N LEU A 10 4.13 -10.87 7.90
CA LEU A 10 5.55 -10.94 7.57
C LEU A 10 6.14 -9.54 7.56
N TYR A 11 7.11 -9.29 8.43
CA TYR A 11 7.80 -8.00 8.54
C TYR A 11 9.30 -8.23 8.50
N ILE A 12 10.00 -7.33 7.82
CA ILE A 12 11.46 -7.32 7.90
C ILE A 12 11.88 -6.81 9.27
N ASP A 13 12.68 -7.61 9.99
CA ASP A 13 13.19 -7.26 11.31
C ASP A 13 14.54 -6.56 11.19
N LYS A 14 15.52 -7.25 10.62
CA LYS A 14 16.89 -6.72 10.50
C LYS A 14 17.64 -7.25 9.28
N ILE A 15 18.63 -6.48 8.87
CA ILE A 15 19.61 -6.85 7.84
C ILE A 15 20.99 -6.78 8.48
N LEU A 16 21.73 -7.88 8.42
CA LEU A 16 23.10 -7.97 8.90
C LEU A 16 24.05 -7.98 7.70
N TYR A 17 25.12 -7.20 7.74
CA TYR A 17 26.09 -7.14 6.65
C TYR A 17 27.51 -6.80 7.15
N GLY A 18 28.49 -6.93 6.23
CA GLY A 18 29.89 -6.79 6.60
C GLY A 18 30.36 -7.94 7.52
N ASN A 19 30.05 -9.20 7.11
CA ASN A 19 30.49 -10.39 7.86
C ASN A 19 32.02 -10.46 7.92
N LYS A 20 32.54 -10.74 9.11
CA LYS A 20 33.99 -10.87 9.38
C LYS A 20 34.52 -12.20 8.85
N THR A 21 33.71 -13.25 8.96
CA THR A 21 34.03 -14.57 8.42
C THR A 21 33.37 -14.75 7.05
N PRO A 22 34.12 -15.02 5.97
CA PRO A 22 33.55 -15.24 4.67
C PRO A 22 32.58 -16.42 4.64
N TYR A 23 31.43 -16.27 3.99
CA TYR A 23 30.55 -17.39 3.65
C TYR A 23 31.20 -18.19 2.51
N LYS A 24 31.46 -19.47 2.73
CA LYS A 24 32.35 -20.23 1.86
C LYS A 24 31.60 -20.97 0.74
N GLN A 25 30.45 -21.57 1.04
CA GLN A 25 29.68 -22.32 0.05
C GLN A 25 28.19 -22.40 0.40
N PHE A 26 27.38 -22.63 -0.62
CA PHE A 26 25.94 -22.82 -0.43
C PHE A 26 25.69 -24.05 0.48
N GLY A 27 24.84 -23.88 1.50
CA GLY A 27 24.53 -24.89 2.50
C GLY A 27 25.30 -24.79 3.81
N ASP A 28 26.36 -23.99 3.88
CA ASP A 28 27.01 -23.67 5.15
C ASP A 28 26.06 -22.89 6.08
N PRO A 29 26.15 -23.04 7.40
CA PRO A 29 25.39 -22.22 8.31
C PRO A 29 25.82 -20.76 8.18
N PHE A 30 24.84 -19.83 8.26
CA PHE A 30 25.15 -18.41 8.30
C PHE A 30 26.01 -18.06 9.52
N PRO A 31 26.94 -17.08 9.37
CA PRO A 31 27.68 -16.57 10.51
C PRO A 31 26.73 -16.10 11.63
N PRO A 32 27.11 -16.23 12.91
CA PRO A 32 26.31 -15.71 14.01
C PRO A 32 26.19 -14.18 13.92
N GLU A 33 25.15 -13.60 14.52
CA GLU A 33 24.90 -12.14 14.47
C GLU A 33 26.10 -11.32 14.95
N THR A 34 26.86 -11.84 15.90
CA THR A 34 28.07 -11.19 16.43
C THR A 34 29.24 -11.11 15.44
N ASP A 35 29.14 -11.80 14.32
CA ASP A 35 30.18 -11.81 13.26
C ASP A 35 29.96 -10.74 12.19
N TYR A 36 28.94 -9.91 12.35
CA TYR A 36 28.67 -8.81 11.41
C TYR A 36 29.12 -7.47 11.97
N LEU A 37 29.59 -6.60 11.08
CA LEU A 37 30.08 -5.25 11.42
C LEU A 37 28.93 -4.24 11.46
N PHE A 38 27.87 -4.48 10.71
CA PHE A 38 26.75 -3.55 10.55
C PHE A 38 25.42 -4.26 10.70
N GLN A 39 24.48 -3.55 11.28
CA GLN A 39 23.11 -4.01 11.44
C GLN A 39 22.15 -2.87 11.08
N THR A 40 21.19 -3.15 10.22
CA THR A 40 20.04 -2.28 9.97
C THR A 40 18.82 -2.93 10.59
N VAL A 41 18.13 -2.22 11.48
CA VAL A 41 16.93 -2.70 12.18
C VAL A 41 15.72 -1.90 11.72
N PHE A 42 14.63 -2.59 11.43
CA PHE A 42 13.34 -2.01 11.09
C PHE A 42 12.46 -2.05 12.33
N ASP A 43 12.19 -0.89 12.89
CA ASP A 43 11.44 -0.75 14.13
C ASP A 43 10.00 -0.29 13.84
N TYR A 44 9.05 -1.06 14.38
CA TYR A 44 7.61 -0.83 14.20
C TYR A 44 6.94 -0.34 15.50
N GLY A 45 7.72 -0.23 16.58
CA GLY A 45 7.27 0.24 17.88
C GLY A 45 7.33 1.75 18.04
N THR A 46 6.76 2.24 19.14
CA THR A 46 6.87 3.64 19.54
C THR A 46 8.26 3.92 20.12
N PRO A 47 9.04 4.84 19.56
CA PRO A 47 10.38 5.15 20.04
C PRO A 47 10.37 5.65 21.47
N LEU A 48 11.33 5.17 22.29
CA LEU A 48 11.61 5.75 23.59
C LEU A 48 12.51 6.98 23.44
N GLU A 49 12.18 8.07 24.15
CA GLU A 49 12.97 9.30 24.08
C GLU A 49 14.34 9.15 24.75
N ASP A 50 14.39 8.41 25.84
CA ASP A 50 15.59 8.26 26.68
C ASP A 50 16.58 7.23 26.13
N ASP A 51 16.10 6.24 25.39
CA ASP A 51 16.95 5.25 24.72
C ASP A 51 16.56 5.09 23.23
N PRO A 52 17.20 5.86 22.36
CA PRO A 52 16.92 5.78 20.94
C PRO A 52 17.35 4.45 20.28
N ALA A 53 18.15 3.65 20.95
CA ALA A 53 18.61 2.35 20.45
C ALA A 53 17.69 1.20 20.83
N ASP A 54 16.76 1.41 21.77
CA ASP A 54 15.79 0.40 22.18
C ASP A 54 14.73 0.18 21.09
N THR A 55 14.51 -1.08 20.74
CA THR A 55 13.52 -1.54 19.75
C THR A 55 12.50 -2.51 20.36
N ILE A 56 12.53 -2.70 21.68
CA ILE A 56 11.64 -3.62 22.41
C ILE A 56 10.38 -2.86 22.83
N ASN A 57 9.54 -2.55 21.89
CA ASN A 57 8.32 -1.80 22.12
C ASN A 57 7.11 -2.53 21.49
N ASP A 58 5.93 -2.28 22.04
CA ASP A 58 4.69 -2.76 21.46
C ASP A 58 4.48 -2.12 20.07
N TRP A 59 4.04 -2.94 19.14
CA TRP A 59 3.77 -2.51 17.78
C TRP A 59 2.30 -2.14 17.63
N ASP A 60 2.02 -0.86 17.43
CA ASP A 60 0.67 -0.36 17.20
C ASP A 60 0.08 -0.89 15.89
N PHE A 61 -1.23 -1.14 15.88
CA PHE A 61 -1.93 -1.48 14.66
C PHE A 61 -2.11 -0.25 13.77
N ARG A 62 -1.92 -0.44 12.47
CA ARG A 62 -2.27 0.57 11.48
C ARG A 62 -3.79 0.57 11.23
N PRO A 63 -4.43 1.76 11.03
CA PRO A 63 -5.87 1.82 10.80
C PRO A 63 -6.29 1.21 9.45
N ASP A 64 -5.45 1.31 8.44
CA ASP A 64 -5.68 0.90 7.05
C ASP A 64 -4.97 -0.43 6.70
N ALA A 65 -5.13 -1.45 7.54
CA ALA A 65 -4.55 -2.76 7.29
C ALA A 65 -4.98 -3.34 5.93
N PHE A 66 -4.05 -3.90 5.19
CA PHE A 66 -4.29 -4.49 3.87
C PHE A 66 -3.65 -5.86 3.72
N SER A 67 -4.08 -6.60 2.71
CA SER A 67 -3.57 -7.95 2.42
C SER A 67 -3.02 -8.04 1.01
N ASP A 68 -1.99 -8.89 0.84
CA ASP A 68 -1.38 -9.26 -0.44
C ASP A 68 -1.45 -10.79 -0.58
N TYR A 69 -1.73 -11.27 -1.79
CA TYR A 69 -1.89 -12.69 -2.11
C TYR A 69 -0.83 -13.20 -3.11
N LYS A 70 0.17 -12.41 -3.44
CA LYS A 70 1.22 -12.77 -4.43
C LYS A 70 1.99 -14.05 -4.06
N ALA A 71 2.05 -14.39 -2.78
CA ALA A 71 2.68 -15.62 -2.30
C ALA A 71 1.80 -16.87 -2.46
N GLY A 72 0.54 -16.75 -2.96
CA GLY A 72 -0.43 -17.82 -3.03
C GLY A 72 -1.22 -18.06 -1.73
N PHE A 73 -0.98 -17.25 -0.70
CA PHE A 73 -1.72 -17.21 0.56
C PHE A 73 -1.77 -15.77 1.07
N GLU A 74 -2.64 -15.49 2.03
CA GLU A 74 -2.83 -14.14 2.56
C GLU A 74 -1.64 -13.71 3.43
N ILE A 75 -0.96 -12.63 3.03
CA ILE A 75 0.00 -11.89 3.85
C ILE A 75 -0.67 -10.57 4.22
N ARG A 76 -0.97 -10.38 5.51
CA ARG A 76 -1.65 -9.19 5.99
C ARG A 76 -0.69 -8.23 6.66
N THR A 77 -0.67 -6.99 6.19
CA THR A 77 0.12 -5.90 6.76
C THR A 77 -0.73 -5.10 7.74
N THR A 78 -0.38 -5.18 9.02
CA THR A 78 -1.12 -4.56 10.14
C THR A 78 -0.26 -3.58 10.94
N ARG A 79 1.00 -3.37 10.56
CA ARG A 79 1.95 -2.50 11.27
C ARG A 79 2.57 -1.49 10.31
N LEU A 80 3.05 -0.38 10.89
CA LEU A 80 3.81 0.66 10.18
C LEU A 80 5.24 0.66 10.71
N CYS A 81 6.21 0.67 9.78
CA CYS A 81 7.60 0.90 10.17
C CYS A 81 7.74 2.35 10.64
N LYS A 82 8.16 2.54 11.89
CA LYS A 82 8.33 3.86 12.51
C LYS A 82 9.74 4.41 12.32
N ARG A 83 10.73 3.52 12.29
CA ARG A 83 12.14 3.89 12.13
C ARG A 83 12.92 2.80 11.41
N VAL A 84 13.98 3.23 10.73
CA VAL A 84 15.07 2.36 10.30
C VAL A 84 16.32 2.81 11.05
N LEU A 85 16.92 1.92 11.80
CA LEU A 85 18.07 2.16 12.67
C LEU A 85 19.32 1.52 12.08
N LEU A 86 20.43 2.24 12.06
CA LEU A 86 21.72 1.74 11.61
C LEU A 86 22.68 1.64 12.78
N PHE A 87 23.16 0.42 13.07
CA PHE A 87 24.12 0.13 14.11
C PHE A 87 25.47 -0.26 13.52
N HIS A 88 26.52 0.18 14.18
CA HIS A 88 27.85 -0.35 14.04
C HIS A 88 28.13 -1.34 15.18
N CYS A 89 28.76 -2.47 14.86
CA CYS A 89 29.13 -3.52 15.83
C CYS A 89 30.67 -3.62 15.90
N PHE A 90 31.32 -2.50 16.23
CA PHE A 90 32.77 -2.38 16.31
C PHE A 90 33.21 -2.51 17.76
N LYS A 91 33.30 -3.73 18.25
CA LYS A 91 33.70 -4.02 19.63
C LYS A 91 34.94 -3.23 20.03
N GLY A 92 34.82 -2.37 21.05
CA GLY A 92 35.91 -1.57 21.60
C GLY A 92 36.17 -0.23 20.93
N ALA A 93 35.35 0.16 19.94
CA ALA A 93 35.49 1.45 19.26
C ALA A 93 34.63 2.56 19.89
N ASN A 94 34.22 2.40 21.17
CA ASN A 94 33.53 3.37 22.03
C ASN A 94 32.42 4.17 21.31
N GLU A 95 32.74 5.38 20.82
CA GLU A 95 31.78 6.31 20.20
C GLU A 95 31.24 5.86 18.83
N TYR A 96 31.92 4.92 18.17
CA TYR A 96 31.53 4.36 16.86
C TYR A 96 30.81 3.02 16.97
N ASP A 97 30.63 2.50 18.19
CA ASP A 97 29.92 1.25 18.45
C ASP A 97 28.50 1.54 18.95
N GLY A 98 27.51 0.90 18.37
CA GLY A 98 26.09 1.07 18.69
C GLY A 98 25.32 1.83 17.62
N LEU A 99 24.25 2.52 18.02
CA LEU A 99 23.41 3.30 17.10
C LEU A 99 24.17 4.50 16.54
N VAL A 100 24.24 4.61 15.22
CA VAL A 100 24.94 5.73 14.54
C VAL A 100 23.97 6.60 13.73
N ARG A 101 22.88 6.05 13.26
CA ARG A 101 21.90 6.77 12.42
C ARG A 101 20.51 6.19 12.57
N SER A 102 19.50 7.04 12.49
CA SER A 102 18.13 6.61 12.25
C SER A 102 17.48 7.42 11.12
N MET A 103 16.50 6.80 10.49
CA MET A 103 15.53 7.43 9.61
C MET A 103 14.17 7.21 10.24
N ASN A 104 13.56 8.29 10.72
CA ASN A 104 12.29 8.26 11.44
C ASN A 104 11.16 8.66 10.49
N PHE A 105 10.04 7.94 10.54
CA PHE A 105 8.86 8.14 9.72
C PHE A 105 7.71 8.63 10.60
N GLU A 106 7.06 9.72 10.18
CA GLU A 106 5.84 10.21 10.79
C GLU A 106 4.68 10.03 9.80
N TYR A 107 3.52 9.62 10.32
CA TYR A 107 2.37 9.30 9.50
C TYR A 107 1.14 10.06 9.98
N ASP A 108 0.31 10.49 9.04
CA ASP A 108 -1.07 10.87 9.32
C ASP A 108 -1.92 9.60 9.32
N THR A 109 -2.42 9.25 10.50
CA THR A 109 -3.28 8.10 10.76
C THR A 109 -4.67 8.55 11.20
N SER A 110 -5.08 9.77 10.83
CA SER A 110 -6.38 10.29 11.22
C SER A 110 -7.51 9.42 10.70
N THR A 111 -8.52 9.18 11.52
CA THR A 111 -9.69 8.34 11.18
C THR A 111 -10.59 8.94 10.11
N GLU A 112 -10.32 10.18 9.70
CA GLU A 112 -11.04 10.85 8.62
C GLU A 112 -10.56 10.46 7.22
N GLN A 113 -9.44 9.70 7.14
CA GLN A 113 -8.84 9.26 5.89
C GLN A 113 -8.85 7.74 5.82
N ASP A 114 -9.20 7.22 4.65
CA ASP A 114 -9.21 5.77 4.39
C ASP A 114 -7.81 5.18 4.27
N PHE A 115 -6.76 6.01 4.27
CA PHE A 115 -5.38 5.62 4.05
C PHE A 115 -4.43 6.31 5.05
N THR A 116 -3.36 5.61 5.39
CA THR A 116 -2.23 6.17 6.13
C THR A 116 -1.28 6.87 5.17
N PHE A 117 -0.98 8.14 5.43
CA PHE A 117 -0.05 8.93 4.64
C PHE A 117 1.27 9.14 5.38
N LEU A 118 2.40 8.92 4.71
CA LEU A 118 3.71 9.29 5.22
C LEU A 118 3.86 10.82 5.12
N THR A 119 3.88 11.50 6.25
CA THR A 119 3.92 12.97 6.27
C THR A 119 5.32 13.54 6.42
N LYS A 120 6.25 12.76 7.03
CA LYS A 120 7.57 13.30 7.31
C LYS A 120 8.63 12.21 7.44
N ILE A 121 9.82 12.51 6.94
CA ILE A 121 11.03 11.69 7.12
C ILE A 121 12.11 12.54 7.77
N THR A 122 12.61 12.12 8.92
CA THR A 122 13.71 12.79 9.63
C THR A 122 14.92 11.88 9.73
N ASN A 123 16.07 12.32 9.23
CA ASN A 123 17.35 11.65 9.41
C ASN A 123 18.07 12.19 10.64
N ILE A 124 18.49 11.30 11.54
CA ILE A 124 19.16 11.65 12.81
C ILE A 124 20.48 10.89 12.90
N GLY A 125 21.55 11.62 13.18
CA GLY A 125 22.86 11.04 13.52
C GLY A 125 23.03 10.95 15.03
N TYR A 126 23.74 9.93 15.50
CA TYR A 126 23.98 9.65 16.92
C TYR A 126 25.47 9.47 17.19
N ILE A 127 25.89 9.90 18.38
CA ILE A 127 27.22 9.63 18.96
C ILE A 127 26.99 9.08 20.34
N LYS A 128 27.49 7.87 20.61
CA LYS A 128 27.41 7.23 21.91
C LYS A 128 28.39 7.91 22.86
N LYS A 129 27.90 8.28 24.05
CA LYS A 129 28.73 8.87 25.12
C LYS A 129 29.33 7.79 26.01
N PRO A 130 30.35 8.13 26.83
CA PRO A 130 30.97 7.19 27.76
C PRO A 130 30.00 6.62 28.82
N ASP A 131 28.93 7.35 29.14
CA ASP A 131 27.90 6.92 30.09
C ASP A 131 26.85 5.97 29.45
N GLY A 132 26.99 5.66 28.13
CA GLY A 132 26.09 4.82 27.39
C GLY A 132 24.93 5.56 26.73
N SER A 133 24.66 6.82 27.07
CA SER A 133 23.65 7.65 26.46
C SER A 133 24.06 8.12 25.05
N TYR A 134 23.11 8.69 24.28
CA TYR A 134 23.38 9.19 22.94
C TYR A 134 23.25 10.72 22.85
N SER A 135 24.23 11.35 22.20
CA SER A 135 24.06 12.69 21.65
C SER A 135 23.45 12.54 20.25
N ARG A 136 22.49 13.37 19.91
CA ARG A 136 21.79 13.29 18.60
C ARG A 136 21.76 14.64 17.89
N LYS A 137 21.79 14.60 16.55
CA LYS A 137 21.60 15.77 15.70
C LYS A 137 20.77 15.35 14.48
N ALA A 138 19.65 16.04 14.28
CA ALA A 138 18.77 15.81 13.13
C ALA A 138 19.16 16.70 11.96
N LEU A 139 18.97 16.20 10.75
CA LEU A 139 18.88 17.02 9.54
C LEU A 139 17.48 17.65 9.43
N PRO A 140 17.31 18.73 8.64
CA PRO A 140 15.98 19.22 8.29
C PRO A 140 15.13 18.06 7.73
N PRO A 141 13.86 17.95 8.15
CA PRO A 141 13.00 16.87 7.66
C PRO A 141 12.63 17.05 6.19
N ILE A 142 12.27 15.95 5.54
CA ILE A 142 11.53 15.95 4.29
C ILE A 142 10.06 15.85 4.66
N GLU A 143 9.24 16.79 4.22
CA GLU A 143 7.82 16.85 4.50
C GLU A 143 7.03 16.57 3.23
N PHE A 144 5.89 15.84 3.36
CA PHE A 144 5.01 15.47 2.26
C PHE A 144 3.62 16.03 2.54
N GLU A 145 3.07 16.67 1.54
CA GLU A 145 1.70 17.14 1.52
C GLU A 145 0.91 16.35 0.48
N TYR A 146 -0.30 15.93 0.85
CA TYR A 146 -1.17 15.14 -0.01
C TYR A 146 -2.46 15.89 -0.29
N GLN A 147 -2.95 15.75 -1.51
CA GLN A 147 -4.30 16.18 -1.83
C GLN A 147 -5.27 15.26 -1.08
N LYS A 148 -6.14 15.86 -0.25
CA LYS A 148 -7.18 15.11 0.44
C LYS A 148 -8.18 14.55 -0.57
N HIS A 149 -8.48 13.27 -0.44
CA HIS A 149 -9.53 12.64 -1.19
C HIS A 149 -10.87 12.92 -0.50
N GLU A 150 -11.63 13.84 -1.06
CA GLU A 150 -12.98 14.14 -0.58
C GLU A 150 -13.99 13.57 -1.56
N TRP A 151 -14.80 12.63 -1.08
CA TRP A 151 -15.93 12.14 -1.88
C TRP A 151 -16.94 13.26 -2.08
N ASN A 152 -17.21 13.61 -3.32
CA ASN A 152 -18.34 14.50 -3.60
C ASN A 152 -19.65 13.72 -3.35
N LYS A 153 -20.31 14.06 -2.23
CA LYS A 153 -21.58 13.45 -1.80
C LYS A 153 -22.79 14.12 -2.44
N GLU A 154 -22.57 15.12 -3.31
CA GLU A 154 -23.65 15.78 -4.00
C GLU A 154 -24.26 14.83 -5.04
N VAL A 155 -25.55 14.53 -4.88
CA VAL A 155 -26.30 13.74 -5.87
C VAL A 155 -26.62 14.64 -7.06
N LYS A 156 -26.01 14.34 -8.20
CA LYS A 156 -26.26 15.05 -9.46
C LYS A 156 -27.22 14.23 -10.34
N THR A 157 -28.14 14.89 -10.99
CA THR A 157 -29.02 14.26 -11.99
C THR A 157 -28.33 14.33 -13.35
N ILE A 158 -28.26 13.19 -14.04
CA ILE A 158 -27.75 13.13 -15.42
C ILE A 158 -28.73 13.84 -16.34
N ALA A 159 -28.24 14.69 -17.22
CA ALA A 159 -29.09 15.41 -18.19
C ALA A 159 -29.81 14.44 -19.14
N ALA A 160 -31.05 14.74 -19.48
CA ALA A 160 -31.85 13.88 -20.36
C ALA A 160 -31.19 13.67 -21.75
N ASP A 161 -30.47 14.67 -22.25
CA ASP A 161 -29.76 14.59 -23.51
C ASP A 161 -28.59 13.58 -23.46
N ASP A 162 -27.93 13.41 -22.29
CA ASP A 162 -26.90 12.40 -22.11
C ASP A 162 -27.45 10.98 -22.01
N LEU A 163 -28.75 10.85 -21.71
CA LEU A 163 -29.46 9.56 -21.60
C LEU A 163 -30.22 9.18 -22.89
N VAL A 164 -30.16 10.00 -23.92
CA VAL A 164 -30.79 9.67 -25.20
C VAL A 164 -30.30 8.30 -25.70
N HIS A 165 -31.24 7.44 -26.06
CA HIS A 165 -31.02 6.03 -26.44
C HIS A 165 -30.47 5.14 -25.32
N ALA A 166 -30.49 5.59 -24.06
CA ALA A 166 -30.25 4.69 -22.93
C ALA A 166 -31.51 3.85 -22.64
N PRO A 167 -31.39 2.63 -22.12
CA PRO A 167 -32.53 1.83 -21.71
C PRO A 167 -33.31 2.51 -20.59
N ALA A 168 -34.63 2.31 -20.57
CA ALA A 168 -35.46 2.77 -19.47
C ALA A 168 -35.46 1.76 -18.33
N GLY A 169 -35.27 2.25 -17.09
CA GLY A 169 -35.27 1.40 -15.91
C GLY A 169 -33.89 0.89 -15.50
N LEU A 170 -33.87 0.12 -14.41
CA LEU A 170 -32.65 -0.45 -13.77
C LEU A 170 -32.76 -1.98 -13.66
N ASP A 171 -33.40 -2.64 -14.61
CA ASP A 171 -33.67 -4.08 -14.55
C ASP A 171 -32.44 -4.97 -14.92
N GLU A 172 -31.35 -4.36 -15.37
CA GLU A 172 -30.09 -5.01 -15.75
C GLU A 172 -30.22 -6.13 -16.81
N THR A 173 -31.40 -6.33 -17.37
CA THR A 173 -31.64 -7.39 -18.38
C THR A 173 -31.21 -6.99 -19.77
N GLN A 174 -31.14 -5.70 -20.06
CA GLN A 174 -30.85 -5.15 -21.39
C GLN A 174 -29.59 -4.28 -21.41
N TYR A 175 -28.94 -4.06 -20.26
CA TYR A 175 -27.71 -3.28 -20.17
C TYR A 175 -26.83 -3.71 -19.01
N GLN A 176 -25.56 -3.37 -19.11
CA GLN A 176 -24.57 -3.53 -18.04
C GLN A 176 -23.67 -2.28 -17.97
N PHE A 177 -23.29 -1.91 -16.76
CA PHE A 177 -22.22 -0.94 -16.56
C PHE A 177 -20.87 -1.68 -16.67
N THR A 178 -20.07 -1.31 -17.64
CA THR A 178 -18.76 -1.91 -17.85
C THR A 178 -17.80 -0.89 -18.46
N ASP A 179 -16.52 -1.02 -18.16
CA ASP A 179 -15.46 -0.24 -18.78
C ASP A 179 -14.87 -1.07 -19.95
N LEU A 180 -15.24 -0.74 -21.18
CA LEU A 180 -14.76 -1.48 -22.36
C LEU A 180 -13.39 -1.02 -22.86
N TYR A 181 -12.87 0.09 -22.34
CA TYR A 181 -11.64 0.70 -22.83
C TYR A 181 -10.55 0.83 -21.75
N ASN A 182 -10.81 0.26 -20.56
CA ASN A 182 -9.90 0.30 -19.41
C ASN A 182 -9.48 1.74 -19.02
N GLU A 183 -10.46 2.64 -18.96
CA GLU A 183 -10.25 4.07 -18.64
C GLU A 183 -10.57 4.39 -17.17
N GLY A 184 -11.02 3.40 -16.40
CA GLY A 184 -11.47 3.56 -15.01
C GLY A 184 -12.87 4.16 -14.88
N LEU A 185 -13.61 4.36 -15.98
CA LEU A 185 -14.96 4.91 -16.01
C LEU A 185 -15.92 3.94 -16.69
N SER A 186 -16.84 3.34 -15.93
CA SER A 186 -17.84 2.45 -16.50
C SER A 186 -18.82 3.21 -17.37
N GLY A 187 -18.91 2.82 -18.65
CA GLY A 187 -19.95 3.25 -19.58
C GLY A 187 -21.16 2.33 -19.51
N ILE A 188 -22.13 2.52 -20.41
CA ILE A 188 -23.36 1.73 -20.50
C ILE A 188 -23.31 0.86 -21.77
N LEU A 189 -23.15 -0.45 -21.57
CA LEU A 189 -23.30 -1.44 -22.66
C LEU A 189 -24.75 -1.90 -22.72
N MET A 190 -25.37 -1.80 -23.88
CA MET A 190 -26.79 -2.08 -24.12
C MET A 190 -26.96 -3.11 -25.19
N GLU A 191 -27.97 -3.98 -25.06
CA GLU A 191 -28.41 -4.86 -26.10
C GLU A 191 -29.70 -4.33 -26.71
N GLN A 192 -29.68 -4.06 -28.02
CA GLN A 192 -30.88 -3.63 -28.77
C GLN A 192 -30.98 -4.43 -30.07
N GLY A 193 -32.08 -5.21 -30.19
CA GLY A 193 -32.22 -6.15 -31.26
C GLY A 193 -31.08 -7.18 -31.29
N SER A 194 -30.35 -7.26 -32.39
CA SER A 194 -29.22 -8.19 -32.55
C SER A 194 -27.86 -7.55 -32.30
N GLY A 195 -27.81 -6.30 -31.90
CA GLY A 195 -26.55 -5.56 -31.71
C GLY A 195 -26.28 -5.15 -30.27
N TRP A 196 -25.02 -4.94 -29.98
CA TRP A 196 -24.57 -4.27 -28.76
C TRP A 196 -24.22 -2.83 -29.06
N TYR A 197 -24.64 -1.93 -28.19
CA TYR A 197 -24.35 -0.50 -28.27
C TYR A 197 -23.72 -0.04 -26.97
N TYR A 198 -22.71 0.80 -27.06
CA TYR A 198 -22.00 1.31 -25.91
C TYR A 198 -22.07 2.83 -25.83
N LYS A 199 -22.52 3.35 -24.70
CA LYS A 199 -22.45 4.77 -24.37
C LYS A 199 -21.19 4.98 -23.48
N HIS A 200 -20.23 5.67 -24.05
CA HIS A 200 -18.98 5.98 -23.37
C HIS A 200 -19.20 7.02 -22.27
N ASN A 201 -18.68 6.78 -21.08
CA ASN A 201 -18.74 7.70 -19.96
C ASN A 201 -17.57 8.69 -20.04
N MET A 202 -17.87 9.97 -20.07
CA MET A 202 -16.89 11.06 -20.15
C MET A 202 -16.59 11.68 -18.77
N GLY A 203 -17.12 11.11 -17.69
CA GLY A 203 -17.10 11.70 -16.36
C GLY A 203 -18.18 12.77 -16.16
N ASP A 204 -18.35 13.21 -14.91
CA ASP A 204 -19.33 14.22 -14.50
C ASP A 204 -20.78 13.98 -14.97
N GLY A 205 -21.17 12.70 -15.17
CA GLY A 205 -22.50 12.34 -15.65
C GLY A 205 -22.73 12.58 -17.13
N LYS A 206 -21.70 12.81 -17.92
CA LYS A 206 -21.77 13.02 -19.37
C LYS A 206 -21.49 11.72 -20.11
N PHE A 207 -22.32 11.44 -21.12
CA PHE A 207 -22.17 10.27 -21.97
C PHE A 207 -22.14 10.64 -23.45
N LEU A 208 -21.25 9.98 -24.20
CA LEU A 208 -21.28 10.10 -25.64
C LEU A 208 -22.54 9.39 -26.27
N PRO A 209 -22.94 9.75 -27.49
CA PRO A 209 -23.94 9.01 -28.20
C PRO A 209 -23.61 7.52 -28.28
N ALA A 210 -24.64 6.67 -28.21
CA ALA A 210 -24.48 5.22 -28.29
C ALA A 210 -23.84 4.82 -29.64
N ARG A 211 -22.81 3.98 -29.59
CA ARG A 211 -22.13 3.45 -30.78
C ARG A 211 -22.24 1.94 -30.82
N LEU A 212 -22.39 1.38 -32.02
CA LEU A 212 -22.41 -0.06 -32.22
C LEU A 212 -21.05 -0.68 -31.85
N VAL A 213 -21.08 -1.72 -31.02
CA VAL A 213 -19.92 -2.53 -30.67
C VAL A 213 -19.86 -3.75 -31.59
N THR A 214 -18.76 -3.88 -32.32
CA THR A 214 -18.54 -5.00 -33.25
C THR A 214 -17.15 -5.59 -33.07
N PRO A 215 -17.01 -6.93 -33.21
CA PRO A 215 -18.06 -7.92 -33.44
C PRO A 215 -18.78 -8.31 -32.13
N LYS A 216 -20.10 -8.52 -32.20
CA LYS A 216 -20.85 -9.18 -31.13
C LYS A 216 -20.74 -10.69 -31.30
N PRO A 217 -20.37 -11.48 -30.27
CA PRO A 217 -20.43 -12.93 -30.33
C PRO A 217 -21.87 -13.41 -30.59
N SER A 218 -22.06 -14.34 -31.50
CA SER A 218 -23.40 -14.73 -32.02
C SER A 218 -24.32 -15.35 -30.94
N PHE A 219 -23.75 -15.91 -29.86
CA PHE A 219 -24.48 -16.54 -28.77
C PHE A 219 -24.53 -15.67 -27.50
N ALA A 220 -23.96 -14.46 -27.56
CA ALA A 220 -23.85 -13.60 -26.40
C ALA A 220 -25.09 -12.73 -26.21
N GLY A 221 -25.70 -12.81 -25.03
CA GLY A 221 -26.76 -11.89 -24.58
C GLY A 221 -26.40 -11.30 -23.24
N LEU A 222 -26.87 -10.08 -22.93
CA LEU A 222 -26.56 -9.39 -21.65
C LEU A 222 -27.39 -9.92 -20.47
N ASN A 223 -28.35 -10.79 -20.71
CA ASN A 223 -29.29 -11.32 -19.73
C ASN A 223 -28.63 -12.31 -18.75
N GLN A 224 -27.73 -11.85 -17.88
CA GLN A 224 -27.07 -12.59 -16.80
C GLN A 224 -26.18 -13.79 -17.22
N GLN A 225 -25.92 -13.98 -18.52
CA GLN A 225 -25.08 -15.07 -19.03
C GLN A 225 -23.67 -14.64 -19.41
N LEU A 226 -23.36 -13.37 -19.27
CA LEU A 226 -22.06 -12.79 -19.61
C LEU A 226 -21.48 -12.05 -18.45
N GLN A 227 -20.21 -12.33 -18.18
CA GLN A 227 -19.40 -11.58 -17.23
C GLN A 227 -18.23 -10.96 -17.99
N PHE A 228 -18.04 -9.65 -17.82
CA PHE A 228 -16.86 -8.96 -18.29
C PHE A 228 -15.82 -8.98 -17.21
N ALA A 229 -14.59 -9.34 -17.55
CA ALA A 229 -13.45 -9.33 -16.65
C ALA A 229 -12.23 -8.79 -17.39
N ASP A 230 -11.44 -7.99 -16.69
CA ASP A 230 -10.10 -7.62 -17.11
C ASP A 230 -9.18 -8.81 -16.79
N LEU A 231 -8.45 -9.27 -17.79
CA LEU A 231 -7.59 -10.46 -17.71
C LEU A 231 -6.09 -10.12 -17.83
N ASP A 232 -5.74 -8.84 -17.91
CA ASP A 232 -4.37 -8.36 -18.10
C ASP A 232 -3.63 -8.13 -16.75
#